data_e0f93898f696a3a37db1a825b607f7d6
#
_entry.id   e0f93898f696a3a37db1a825b607f7d6
#
_cell.length_a   1.000
_cell.length_b   1.000
_cell.length_c   1.000
_cell.angle_alpha   90.00
_cell.angle_beta   90.00
_cell.angle_gamma   90.00
#
_symmetry.space_group_name_H-M   'P 1'
#
loop_
_entity.id
_entity.type
_entity.pdbx_description
1 polymer ?
#
loop_
_entity_poly.entity_id
_entity_poly.type
_entity_poly.pdbx_seq_one_letter_code
_entity_poly.pdbx_strand_id
1 'polypeptide(L)'
;MKGTQTFDAVIVGSGASGGWVAKQLTEAGLRVAVLEAGRTLDPRVDYTEHKRPYDMPFRGRRLAARDRQARQPVQTQCYQCDEYTDHLFVDDIDNPYTTPRDRPFSWIRGRHVGGKSIMWARQSYRLSDYDLKAASRDGFADDWPIDYEELAPYYDRVERFIGISGQAEGLPQLPDSRFLPPMNLTCGEELLRTAMRERFGRTLTIGRTAVLTRDLNGRPKCHYCGPCSRGCVTGSYYSSPSSTLPAAAATGRLTVVDNAVVSHIVVGDDGKCRGVHYVDRLTRNQREVFGNIVVLCASTLESTRIMLNSSSSRHPNGIANSSGVLGHYLMDHVMGGGASGVLPMLRGVEDTRGNRPNGVYVPRFLNIDEQHADILRGYGYQGSAYESKWGHAMSIPG
;
A
#
# COMPACT_ATOMS: atom_id res chain seq x y z
N MET A 1 -0.55 41.42 5.18
CA MET A 1 -0.41 40.15 4.41
C MET A 1 0.74 39.39 5.03
N LYS A 2 0.49 38.26 5.69
CA LYS A 2 1.58 37.36 6.15
C LYS A 2 2.22 36.81 4.87
N GLY A 3 3.54 37.01 4.71
CA GLY A 3 4.27 36.56 3.54
C GLY A 3 3.99 35.09 3.26
N THR A 4 3.66 34.78 2.02
CA THR A 4 3.38 33.41 1.55
C THR A 4 4.64 32.60 1.72
N GLN A 5 4.62 31.64 2.64
CA GLN A 5 5.78 30.79 2.87
C GLN A 5 6.04 29.94 1.62
N THR A 6 7.21 30.12 1.01
CA THR A 6 7.62 29.36 -0.17
C THR A 6 8.52 28.20 0.26
N PHE A 7 8.24 27.01 -0.21
CA PHE A 7 9.03 25.80 0.00
C PHE A 7 9.91 25.50 -1.22
N ASP A 8 10.93 24.70 -1.05
CA ASP A 8 11.70 24.21 -2.18
C ASP A 8 10.92 23.12 -2.93
N ALA A 9 10.16 22.30 -2.21
CA ALA A 9 9.25 21.32 -2.79
C ALA A 9 7.92 21.23 -2.04
N VAL A 10 6.85 20.98 -2.78
CA VAL A 10 5.50 20.66 -2.28
C VAL A 10 5.15 19.24 -2.71
N ILE A 11 4.85 18.38 -1.75
CA ILE A 11 4.45 17.00 -1.98
C ILE A 11 2.97 16.86 -1.67
N VAL A 12 2.22 16.27 -2.58
CA VAL A 12 0.78 16.03 -2.42
C VAL A 12 0.55 14.55 -2.10
N GLY A 13 0.11 14.29 -0.87
CA GLY A 13 -0.07 12.95 -0.31
C GLY A 13 1.12 12.49 0.55
N SER A 14 0.81 11.95 1.71
CA SER A 14 1.75 11.53 2.75
C SER A 14 1.94 10.00 2.85
N GLY A 15 1.39 9.26 1.89
CA GLY A 15 1.45 7.80 1.84
C GLY A 15 2.86 7.25 1.62
N ALA A 16 2.98 6.01 1.18
CA ALA A 16 4.27 5.33 1.01
C ALA A 16 5.22 6.12 0.12
N SER A 17 4.77 6.60 -1.04
CA SER A 17 5.59 7.38 -1.99
C SER A 17 5.93 8.76 -1.43
N GLY A 18 4.92 9.51 -0.94
CA GLY A 18 5.13 10.87 -0.45
C GLY A 18 6.00 10.94 0.79
N GLY A 19 5.85 10.00 1.73
CA GLY A 19 6.73 9.88 2.89
C GLY A 19 8.18 9.60 2.49
N TRP A 20 8.39 8.80 1.45
CA TRP A 20 9.73 8.53 0.93
C TRP A 20 10.35 9.75 0.25
N VAL A 21 9.59 10.44 -0.62
CA VAL A 21 10.05 11.67 -1.28
C VAL A 21 10.36 12.75 -0.24
N ALA A 22 9.50 12.93 0.78
CA ALA A 22 9.73 13.88 1.87
C ALA A 22 11.05 13.61 2.58
N LYS A 23 11.31 12.34 2.92
CA LYS A 23 12.59 11.93 3.53
C LYS A 23 13.79 12.30 2.66
N GLN A 24 13.78 11.89 1.40
CA GLN A 24 14.91 12.12 0.50
C GLN A 24 15.21 13.61 0.29
N LEU A 25 14.17 14.42 0.05
CA LEU A 25 14.35 15.84 -0.20
C LEU A 25 14.77 16.62 1.05
N THR A 26 14.21 16.29 2.22
CA THR A 26 14.61 16.96 3.48
C THR A 26 16.03 16.59 3.91
N GLU A 27 16.43 15.33 3.74
CA GLU A 27 17.81 14.87 3.97
C GLU A 27 18.80 15.51 2.98
N ALA A 28 18.37 15.85 1.77
CA ALA A 28 19.14 16.62 0.80
C ALA A 28 19.19 18.13 1.11
N GLY A 29 18.58 18.57 2.22
CA GLY A 29 18.64 19.95 2.69
C GLY A 29 17.48 20.85 2.23
N LEU A 30 16.51 20.35 1.49
CA LEU A 30 15.38 21.12 0.98
C LEU A 30 14.30 21.32 2.05
N ARG A 31 13.63 22.48 2.03
CA ARG A 31 12.43 22.75 2.83
C ARG A 31 11.22 22.21 2.10
N VAL A 32 10.52 21.28 2.74
CA VAL A 32 9.45 20.51 2.11
C VAL A 32 8.14 20.71 2.84
N ALA A 33 7.05 20.98 2.08
CA ALA A 33 5.69 20.86 2.55
C ALA A 33 5.06 19.57 2.03
N VAL A 34 4.45 18.79 2.92
CA VAL A 34 3.60 17.65 2.57
C VAL A 34 2.15 17.99 2.88
N LEU A 35 1.29 17.98 1.86
CA LEU A 35 -0.14 18.21 2.01
C LEU A 35 -0.86 16.86 2.02
N GLU A 36 -1.68 16.64 3.04
CA GLU A 36 -2.45 15.40 3.21
C GLU A 36 -3.94 15.73 3.37
N ALA A 37 -4.78 15.07 2.59
CA ALA A 37 -6.22 15.32 2.60
C ALA A 37 -6.92 14.86 3.88
N GLY A 38 -6.33 13.94 4.64
CA GLY A 38 -6.83 13.44 5.90
C GLY A 38 -6.16 14.06 7.12
N ARG A 39 -6.65 13.68 8.29
CA ARG A 39 -6.10 14.11 9.58
C ARG A 39 -4.84 13.32 9.96
N THR A 40 -4.08 13.87 10.87
CA THR A 40 -3.04 13.12 11.58
C THR A 40 -3.69 12.12 12.55
N LEU A 41 -3.12 10.92 12.65
CA LEU A 41 -3.54 9.87 13.57
C LEU A 41 -2.61 9.84 14.79
N ASP A 42 -3.16 9.59 15.97
CA ASP A 42 -2.39 9.20 17.15
C ASP A 42 -2.40 7.66 17.24
N PRO A 43 -1.27 6.98 17.07
CA PRO A 43 -1.22 5.53 17.13
C PRO A 43 -1.77 4.91 18.41
N ARG A 44 -1.69 5.63 19.55
CA ARG A 44 -2.17 5.14 20.85
C ARG A 44 -3.69 5.16 20.98
N VAL A 45 -4.35 5.99 20.16
CA VAL A 45 -5.81 6.17 20.17
C VAL A 45 -6.45 5.52 18.97
N ASP A 46 -5.88 5.80 17.79
CA ASP A 46 -6.46 5.43 16.50
C ASP A 46 -6.12 4.00 16.07
N TYR A 47 -4.98 3.43 16.52
CA TYR A 47 -4.68 2.04 16.20
C TYR A 47 -5.34 1.11 17.21
N THR A 48 -5.95 0.05 16.70
CA THR A 48 -6.80 -0.85 17.49
C THR A 48 -6.23 -2.27 17.63
N GLU A 49 -5.00 -2.52 17.17
CA GLU A 49 -4.37 -3.83 17.27
C GLU A 49 -4.13 -4.27 18.73
N HIS A 50 -4.00 -3.30 19.64
CA HIS A 50 -3.82 -3.53 21.08
C HIS A 50 -5.14 -3.60 21.86
N LYS A 51 -6.26 -3.22 21.24
CA LYS A 51 -7.59 -3.29 21.88
C LYS A 51 -8.11 -4.72 21.84
N ARG A 52 -8.56 -5.20 22.97
CA ARG A 52 -9.16 -6.54 23.06
C ARG A 52 -10.62 -6.50 22.63
N PRO A 53 -11.20 -7.63 22.19
CA PRO A 53 -12.58 -7.65 21.72
C PRO A 53 -13.59 -7.06 22.74
N TYR A 54 -13.37 -7.25 24.03
CA TYR A 54 -14.26 -6.72 25.07
C TYR A 54 -14.12 -5.22 25.33
N ASP A 55 -13.04 -4.60 24.84
CA ASP A 55 -12.82 -3.14 24.90
C ASP A 55 -13.41 -2.42 23.68
N MET A 56 -13.89 -3.19 22.69
CA MET A 56 -14.49 -2.65 21.48
C MET A 56 -15.99 -2.47 21.62
N PRO A 57 -16.60 -1.53 20.88
CA PRO A 57 -18.05 -1.45 20.76
C PRO A 57 -18.64 -2.82 20.43
N PHE A 58 -19.76 -3.15 21.06
CA PHE A 58 -20.42 -4.45 20.92
C PHE A 58 -19.53 -5.68 21.22
N ARG A 59 -18.46 -5.49 22.00
CA ARG A 59 -17.46 -6.52 22.36
C ARG A 59 -16.83 -7.20 21.17
N GLY A 60 -16.56 -6.43 20.09
CA GLY A 60 -15.97 -6.91 18.85
C GLY A 60 -16.85 -7.88 18.06
N ARG A 61 -18.12 -7.97 18.37
CA ARG A 61 -19.08 -8.70 17.53
C ARG A 61 -19.39 -7.84 16.32
N ARG A 62 -19.19 -8.39 15.14
CA ARG A 62 -19.64 -7.80 13.87
C ARG A 62 -21.16 -7.74 13.86
N LEU A 63 -21.73 -6.77 14.53
CA LEU A 63 -23.08 -6.38 14.20
C LEU A 63 -22.96 -5.67 12.86
N ALA A 64 -23.73 -6.15 11.87
CA ALA A 64 -23.89 -5.41 10.63
C ALA A 64 -24.44 -4.03 11.03
N ALA A 65 -23.52 -3.09 11.22
CA ALA A 65 -23.89 -1.77 11.68
C ALA A 65 -24.60 -1.09 10.53
N ARG A 66 -25.93 -1.06 10.56
CA ARG A 66 -26.76 -0.33 9.61
C ARG A 66 -26.21 1.07 9.37
N ASP A 67 -25.72 1.71 10.42
CA ASP A 67 -25.18 3.07 10.38
C ASP A 67 -23.86 3.14 9.59
N ARG A 68 -22.94 2.16 9.77
CA ARG A 68 -21.71 2.10 9.00
C ARG A 68 -21.99 1.83 7.51
N GLN A 69 -22.86 0.86 7.23
CA GLN A 69 -23.24 0.53 5.86
C GLN A 69 -23.98 1.70 5.18
N ALA A 70 -24.72 2.51 5.94
CA ALA A 70 -25.37 3.71 5.44
C ALA A 70 -24.37 4.82 5.09
N ARG A 71 -23.30 4.99 5.88
CA ARG A 71 -22.29 6.02 5.66
C ARG A 71 -21.10 5.59 4.80
N GLN A 72 -20.79 4.29 4.76
CA GLN A 72 -19.64 3.71 4.06
C GLN A 72 -20.06 2.54 3.13
N PRO A 73 -21.09 2.69 2.27
CA PRO A 73 -21.60 1.57 1.46
C PRO A 73 -20.55 1.02 0.48
N VAL A 74 -19.60 1.85 0.02
CA VAL A 74 -18.51 1.42 -0.84
C VAL A 74 -17.37 0.82 -0.02
N GLN A 75 -16.97 1.49 1.06
CA GLN A 75 -15.83 1.07 1.85
C GLN A 75 -16.07 -0.29 2.54
N THR A 76 -17.30 -0.56 2.98
CA THR A 76 -17.68 -1.84 3.61
C THR A 76 -17.63 -3.05 2.67
N GLN A 77 -17.45 -2.84 1.37
CA GLN A 77 -17.13 -3.92 0.43
C GLN A 77 -15.70 -4.45 0.63
N CYS A 78 -14.83 -3.67 1.24
CA CYS A 78 -13.50 -4.13 1.63
C CYS A 78 -13.59 -4.92 2.95
N TYR A 79 -13.09 -6.15 2.96
CA TYR A 79 -13.10 -7.03 4.13
C TYR A 79 -12.33 -6.44 5.34
N GLN A 80 -11.46 -5.49 5.11
CA GLN A 80 -10.71 -4.79 6.16
C GLN A 80 -11.47 -3.61 6.76
N CYS A 81 -12.60 -3.18 6.19
CA CYS A 81 -13.43 -2.11 6.73
C CYS A 81 -14.45 -2.70 7.71
N ASP A 82 -14.04 -2.87 8.94
CA ASP A 82 -14.86 -3.41 10.03
C ASP A 82 -14.92 -2.45 11.23
N GLU A 83 -15.51 -2.87 12.34
CA GLU A 83 -15.63 -2.06 13.55
C GLU A 83 -14.30 -1.65 14.20
N TYR A 84 -13.20 -2.28 13.81
CA TYR A 84 -11.86 -1.96 14.29
C TYR A 84 -11.13 -0.93 13.43
N THR A 85 -11.54 -0.77 12.17
CA THR A 85 -10.77 -0.06 11.16
C THR A 85 -11.58 0.93 10.33
N ASP A 86 -12.92 0.96 10.47
CA ASP A 86 -13.81 1.82 9.68
C ASP A 86 -13.40 3.31 9.71
N HIS A 87 -12.88 3.80 10.83
CA HIS A 87 -12.38 5.16 11.00
C HIS A 87 -11.12 5.49 10.16
N LEU A 88 -10.45 4.47 9.63
CA LEU A 88 -9.32 4.63 8.70
C LEU A 88 -9.79 4.79 7.24
N PHE A 89 -11.04 4.46 6.96
CA PHE A 89 -11.65 4.60 5.64
C PHE A 89 -12.44 5.90 5.53
N VAL A 90 -12.64 6.38 4.31
CA VAL A 90 -13.45 7.57 4.10
C VAL A 90 -14.93 7.29 4.38
N ASP A 91 -15.64 8.34 4.76
CA ASP A 91 -17.10 8.38 4.73
C ASP A 91 -17.55 8.66 3.30
N ASP A 92 -18.33 7.77 2.71
CA ASP A 92 -18.75 7.89 1.30
C ASP A 92 -19.75 9.02 1.09
N ILE A 93 -20.55 9.37 2.11
CA ILE A 93 -21.53 10.46 2.04
C ILE A 93 -20.79 11.80 2.03
N ASP A 94 -19.78 11.97 2.88
CA ASP A 94 -18.97 13.19 2.94
C ASP A 94 -17.96 13.30 1.78
N ASN A 95 -17.67 12.18 1.12
CA ASN A 95 -16.69 12.10 0.04
C ASN A 95 -17.27 11.37 -1.18
N PRO A 96 -18.36 11.87 -1.77
CA PRO A 96 -19.03 11.18 -2.88
C PRO A 96 -18.17 11.16 -4.15
N TYR A 97 -18.43 10.18 -4.98
CA TYR A 97 -17.96 10.11 -6.36
C TYR A 97 -19.01 9.39 -7.21
N THR A 98 -18.90 9.53 -8.51
CA THR A 98 -19.81 8.90 -9.47
C THR A 98 -19.05 8.00 -10.43
N THR A 99 -19.71 6.97 -10.90
CA THR A 99 -19.23 6.09 -11.98
C THR A 99 -20.32 5.94 -13.03
N PRO A 100 -19.97 5.68 -14.30
CA PRO A 100 -20.96 5.28 -15.30
C PRO A 100 -21.69 4.01 -14.83
N ARG A 101 -22.99 3.92 -15.14
CA ARG A 101 -23.82 2.76 -14.72
C ARG A 101 -23.34 1.44 -15.31
N ASP A 102 -22.82 1.46 -16.51
CA ASP A 102 -22.29 0.31 -17.25
C ASP A 102 -20.85 -0.04 -16.84
N ARG A 103 -20.19 0.81 -16.05
CA ARG A 103 -18.81 0.62 -15.58
C ARG A 103 -18.68 0.99 -14.10
N PRO A 104 -19.32 0.24 -13.20
CA PRO A 104 -19.24 0.52 -11.77
C PRO A 104 -17.82 0.29 -11.27
N PHE A 105 -17.38 1.14 -10.35
CA PHE A 105 -16.08 1.06 -9.72
C PHE A 105 -16.20 1.32 -8.21
N SER A 106 -15.69 0.41 -7.40
CA SER A 106 -15.66 0.54 -5.95
C SER A 106 -14.34 1.12 -5.49
N TRP A 107 -14.32 2.42 -5.25
CA TRP A 107 -13.11 3.13 -4.85
C TRP A 107 -12.89 3.04 -3.33
N ILE A 108 -12.09 2.09 -2.90
CA ILE A 108 -11.70 1.91 -1.50
C ILE A 108 -10.61 2.92 -1.14
N ARG A 109 -10.91 3.83 -0.19
CA ARG A 109 -10.07 4.97 0.14
C ARG A 109 -9.76 5.06 1.64
N GLY A 110 -8.48 5.22 1.99
CA GLY A 110 -8.04 5.71 3.28
C GLY A 110 -7.61 7.18 3.15
N ARG A 111 -8.01 8.04 4.11
CA ARG A 111 -7.70 9.46 4.09
C ARG A 111 -7.23 9.94 5.46
N HIS A 112 -5.92 9.83 5.68
CA HIS A 112 -5.21 10.22 6.88
C HIS A 112 -3.71 10.34 6.59
N VAL A 113 -2.96 11.01 7.44
CA VAL A 113 -1.49 11.06 7.32
C VAL A 113 -0.95 9.64 7.32
N GLY A 114 -0.18 9.30 6.28
CA GLY A 114 0.31 7.95 6.03
C GLY A 114 -0.47 7.17 4.97
N GLY A 115 -1.69 7.58 4.66
CA GLY A 115 -2.52 6.93 3.65
C GLY A 115 -2.58 5.42 3.83
N LYS A 116 -2.73 4.67 2.76
CA LYS A 116 -2.83 3.20 2.80
C LYS A 116 -1.57 2.49 3.33
N SER A 117 -0.45 3.17 3.58
CA SER A 117 0.72 2.53 4.21
C SER A 117 0.45 2.04 5.64
N ILE A 118 -0.64 2.50 6.29
CA ILE A 118 -1.06 2.03 7.61
C ILE A 118 -1.81 0.69 7.53
N MET A 119 -2.55 0.43 6.44
CA MET A 119 -3.46 -0.71 6.35
C MET A 119 -3.19 -1.64 5.16
N TRP A 120 -2.02 -1.56 4.54
CA TRP A 120 -1.63 -2.44 3.43
C TRP A 120 -1.21 -3.83 3.90
N ALA A 121 -1.10 -4.79 2.98
CA ALA A 121 -0.72 -6.16 3.29
C ALA A 121 0.79 -6.37 3.56
N ARG A 122 1.61 -5.36 3.42
CA ARG A 122 3.08 -5.35 3.64
C ARG A 122 3.86 -6.25 2.70
N GLN A 123 3.24 -6.84 1.69
CA GLN A 123 3.90 -7.65 0.67
C GLN A 123 4.90 -6.78 -0.10
N SER A 124 6.12 -7.27 -0.27
CA SER A 124 7.23 -6.49 -0.82
C SER A 124 8.07 -7.35 -1.74
N TYR A 125 7.60 -7.47 -2.98
CA TYR A 125 8.30 -8.20 -4.04
C TYR A 125 8.90 -7.19 -5.01
N ARG A 126 10.10 -7.49 -5.53
CA ARG A 126 10.70 -6.74 -6.61
C ARG A 126 10.07 -7.15 -7.92
N LEU A 127 9.77 -6.18 -8.78
CA LEU A 127 9.49 -6.45 -10.19
C LEU A 127 10.77 -6.93 -10.87
N SER A 128 10.63 -7.85 -11.80
CA SER A 128 11.71 -8.36 -12.65
C SER A 128 11.53 -7.86 -14.08
N ASP A 129 12.47 -8.16 -14.96
CA ASP A 129 12.28 -7.90 -16.41
C ASP A 129 11.19 -8.78 -17.02
N TYR A 130 10.78 -9.87 -16.36
CA TYR A 130 9.56 -10.59 -16.74
C TYR A 130 8.30 -9.72 -16.58
N ASP A 131 8.34 -8.70 -15.73
CA ASP A 131 7.25 -7.76 -15.51
C ASP A 131 7.46 -6.49 -16.32
N LEU A 132 8.67 -5.92 -16.31
CA LEU A 132 8.97 -4.64 -16.95
C LEU A 132 9.00 -4.73 -18.49
N LYS A 133 9.38 -5.89 -19.03
CA LYS A 133 9.42 -6.19 -20.48
C LYS A 133 8.33 -7.18 -20.89
N ALA A 134 7.23 -7.22 -20.15
CA ALA A 134 6.15 -8.16 -20.41
C ALA A 134 5.44 -7.88 -21.74
N ALA A 135 5.31 -6.62 -22.14
CA ALA A 135 4.59 -6.23 -23.35
C ALA A 135 5.26 -6.73 -24.62
N SER A 136 6.58 -6.53 -24.76
CA SER A 136 7.34 -7.06 -25.92
C SER A 136 7.35 -8.60 -25.95
N ARG A 137 7.37 -9.25 -24.79
CA ARG A 137 7.30 -10.73 -24.71
C ARG A 137 5.93 -11.27 -25.12
N ASP A 138 4.86 -10.54 -24.81
CA ASP A 138 3.48 -10.92 -25.12
C ASP A 138 3.07 -10.49 -26.54
N GLY A 139 3.82 -9.57 -27.16
CA GLY A 139 3.57 -9.05 -28.50
C GLY A 139 2.52 -7.94 -28.60
N PHE A 140 2.19 -7.27 -27.51
CA PHE A 140 1.26 -6.14 -27.48
C PHE A 140 1.54 -5.16 -26.34
N ALA A 141 1.07 -3.92 -26.47
CA ALA A 141 1.32 -2.78 -25.59
C ALA A 141 2.81 -2.35 -25.56
N ASP A 142 3.19 -1.50 -24.61
CA ASP A 142 4.52 -0.92 -24.51
C ASP A 142 5.23 -1.41 -23.24
N ASP A 143 6.50 -1.70 -23.35
CA ASP A 143 7.35 -2.01 -22.21
C ASP A 143 7.57 -0.77 -21.33
N TRP A 144 7.88 -0.99 -20.07
CA TRP A 144 8.42 0.06 -19.24
C TRP A 144 9.77 0.54 -19.79
N PRO A 145 10.02 1.87 -19.86
CA PRO A 145 11.27 2.43 -20.39
C PRO A 145 12.44 2.32 -19.39
N ILE A 146 12.38 1.38 -18.49
CA ILE A 146 13.37 1.04 -17.46
C ILE A 146 13.50 -0.47 -17.37
N ASP A 147 14.61 -0.97 -16.84
CA ASP A 147 14.84 -2.38 -16.56
C ASP A 147 15.13 -2.64 -15.08
N TYR A 148 15.28 -3.92 -14.72
CA TYR A 148 15.53 -4.31 -13.35
C TYR A 148 16.90 -3.82 -12.83
N GLU A 149 17.92 -3.80 -13.66
CA GLU A 149 19.27 -3.37 -13.28
C GLU A 149 19.27 -1.90 -12.86
N GLU A 150 18.54 -1.05 -13.58
CA GLU A 150 18.34 0.36 -13.23
C GLU A 150 17.57 0.52 -11.89
N LEU A 151 16.58 -0.33 -11.61
CA LEU A 151 15.77 -0.26 -10.39
C LEU A 151 16.43 -0.88 -9.16
N ALA A 152 17.28 -1.88 -9.32
CA ALA A 152 17.84 -2.66 -8.22
C ALA A 152 18.53 -1.82 -7.14
N PRO A 153 19.34 -0.76 -7.45
CA PRO A 153 19.95 0.09 -6.43
C PRO A 153 18.92 0.88 -5.58
N TYR A 154 17.79 1.24 -6.18
CA TYR A 154 16.70 1.94 -5.48
C TYR A 154 15.90 0.99 -4.58
N TYR A 155 15.62 -0.22 -5.06
CA TYR A 155 15.08 -1.28 -4.21
C TYR A 155 15.97 -1.51 -3.00
N ASP A 156 17.27 -1.70 -3.20
CA ASP A 156 18.24 -1.89 -2.12
C ASP A 156 18.20 -0.76 -1.08
N ARG A 157 18.14 0.49 -1.53
CA ARG A 157 18.05 1.66 -0.65
C ARG A 157 16.79 1.66 0.19
N VAL A 158 15.63 1.43 -0.45
CA VAL A 158 14.33 1.41 0.22
C VAL A 158 14.27 0.26 1.23
N GLU A 159 14.62 -0.94 0.81
CA GLU A 159 14.51 -2.15 1.62
C GLU A 159 15.43 -2.14 2.85
N ARG A 160 16.65 -1.62 2.71
CA ARG A 160 17.56 -1.45 3.85
C ARG A 160 17.01 -0.48 4.89
N PHE A 161 16.32 0.56 4.46
CA PHE A 161 15.77 1.57 5.36
C PHE A 161 14.48 1.11 6.04
N ILE A 162 13.53 0.54 5.29
CA ILE A 162 12.25 0.12 5.85
C ILE A 162 12.31 -1.23 6.56
N GLY A 163 13.22 -2.10 6.15
CA GLY A 163 13.38 -3.48 6.62
C GLY A 163 12.39 -4.44 5.97
N ILE A 164 12.90 -5.31 5.09
CA ILE A 164 12.13 -6.38 4.47
C ILE A 164 12.60 -7.71 5.03
N SER A 165 11.72 -8.47 5.67
CA SER A 165 12.00 -9.85 6.05
C SER A 165 11.61 -10.81 4.94
N GLY A 166 12.41 -11.85 4.73
CA GLY A 166 12.17 -12.81 3.66
C GLY A 166 13.35 -13.75 3.46
N GLN A 167 13.25 -14.58 2.43
CA GLN A 167 14.26 -15.55 2.05
C GLN A 167 14.68 -15.35 0.60
N ALA A 168 15.98 -15.45 0.35
CA ALA A 168 16.55 -15.48 -1.00
C ALA A 168 16.29 -16.85 -1.62
N GLU A 169 15.78 -16.86 -2.85
CA GLU A 169 15.46 -18.09 -3.59
C GLU A 169 16.24 -18.20 -4.90
N GLY A 170 16.95 -17.15 -5.32
CA GLY A 170 17.74 -17.13 -6.55
C GLY A 170 16.93 -17.23 -7.83
N LEU A 171 15.66 -16.81 -7.83
CA LEU A 171 14.75 -16.97 -8.96
C LEU A 171 14.78 -15.69 -9.83
N PRO A 172 14.99 -15.80 -11.16
CA PRO A 172 15.06 -14.62 -12.02
C PRO A 172 13.75 -13.84 -12.10
N GLN A 173 12.60 -14.52 -12.01
CA GLN A 173 11.29 -13.91 -12.00
C GLN A 173 10.87 -13.36 -10.61
N LEU A 174 11.69 -13.55 -9.59
CA LEU A 174 11.50 -13.04 -8.24
C LEU A 174 12.84 -12.61 -7.66
N PRO A 175 13.42 -11.50 -8.14
CA PRO A 175 14.74 -11.06 -7.71
C PRO A 175 14.86 -10.94 -6.20
N ASP A 176 16.02 -11.31 -5.68
CA ASP A 176 16.25 -11.31 -4.25
C ASP A 176 16.52 -9.89 -3.70
N SER A 177 16.11 -9.69 -2.48
CA SER A 177 16.18 -8.44 -1.73
C SER A 177 17.32 -8.47 -0.70
N ARG A 178 17.55 -7.33 -0.03
CA ARG A 178 18.43 -7.23 1.14
C ARG A 178 17.66 -7.59 2.40
N PHE A 179 17.40 -8.89 2.58
CA PHE A 179 16.50 -9.38 3.63
C PHE A 179 17.04 -9.25 5.05
N LEU A 180 16.14 -8.89 5.96
CA LEU A 180 16.20 -9.30 7.36
C LEU A 180 15.91 -10.80 7.46
N PRO A 181 16.28 -11.46 8.57
CA PRO A 181 15.96 -12.88 8.76
C PRO A 181 14.49 -13.18 8.45
N PRO A 182 14.19 -14.31 7.78
CA PRO A 182 12.82 -14.67 7.48
C PRO A 182 12.03 -15.02 8.74
N MET A 183 10.73 -14.87 8.69
CA MET A 183 9.84 -15.46 9.68
C MET A 183 9.73 -16.98 9.44
N ASN A 184 9.37 -17.73 10.48
CA ASN A 184 9.20 -19.19 10.35
C ASN A 184 7.88 -19.51 9.63
N LEU A 185 7.90 -20.55 8.83
CA LEU A 185 6.67 -21.15 8.30
C LEU A 185 5.87 -21.82 9.43
N THR A 186 4.57 -21.87 9.31
CA THR A 186 3.72 -22.70 10.17
C THR A 186 3.90 -24.18 9.83
N CYS A 187 3.46 -25.08 10.71
CA CYS A 187 3.53 -26.52 10.45
C CYS A 187 2.79 -26.93 9.17
N GLY A 188 1.63 -26.30 8.89
CA GLY A 188 0.88 -26.53 7.65
C GLY A 188 1.59 -26.03 6.41
N GLU A 189 2.26 -24.88 6.50
CA GLU A 189 3.03 -24.30 5.40
C GLU A 189 4.30 -25.11 5.09
N GLU A 190 4.95 -25.70 6.09
CA GLU A 190 6.07 -26.62 5.88
C GLU A 190 5.65 -27.87 5.09
N LEU A 191 4.48 -28.43 5.40
CA LEU A 191 3.91 -29.54 4.62
C LEU A 191 3.62 -29.14 3.18
N LEU A 192 3.02 -27.94 2.99
CA LEU A 192 2.75 -27.42 1.66
C LEU A 192 4.05 -27.18 0.88
N ARG A 193 5.08 -26.60 1.50
CA ARG A 193 6.39 -26.37 0.89
C ARG A 193 7.01 -27.67 0.40
N THR A 194 6.97 -28.69 1.23
CA THR A 194 7.49 -30.03 0.91
C THR A 194 6.72 -30.62 -0.27
N ALA A 195 5.38 -30.62 -0.21
CA ALA A 195 4.54 -31.13 -1.27
C ALA A 195 4.72 -30.40 -2.61
N MET A 196 4.83 -29.07 -2.57
CA MET A 196 5.05 -28.25 -3.77
C MET A 196 6.38 -28.61 -4.44
N ARG A 197 7.45 -28.77 -3.66
CA ARG A 197 8.76 -29.16 -4.17
C ARG A 197 8.76 -30.58 -4.73
N GLU A 198 8.25 -31.55 -3.98
CA GLU A 198 8.39 -32.97 -4.29
C GLU A 198 7.43 -33.42 -5.39
N ARG A 199 6.20 -32.88 -5.44
CA ARG A 199 5.18 -33.32 -6.39
C ARG A 199 5.13 -32.48 -7.65
N PHE A 200 5.51 -31.19 -7.56
CA PHE A 200 5.33 -30.25 -8.65
C PHE A 200 6.64 -29.57 -9.10
N GLY A 201 7.75 -29.79 -8.38
CA GLY A 201 9.00 -29.09 -8.66
C GLY A 201 8.91 -27.58 -8.52
N ARG A 202 8.00 -27.07 -7.65
CA ARG A 202 7.73 -25.63 -7.51
C ARG A 202 8.25 -25.11 -6.17
N THR A 203 8.75 -23.89 -6.20
CA THR A 203 9.18 -23.16 -5.00
C THR A 203 7.97 -22.59 -4.27
N LEU A 204 7.84 -22.89 -2.99
CA LEU A 204 6.99 -22.17 -2.06
C LEU A 204 7.91 -21.48 -1.05
N THR A 205 7.91 -20.16 -1.05
CA THR A 205 8.74 -19.34 -0.15
C THR A 205 7.91 -18.66 0.92
N ILE A 206 8.55 -18.26 2.00
CA ILE A 206 7.96 -17.35 2.98
C ILE A 206 7.63 -16.02 2.30
N GLY A 207 6.48 -15.43 2.56
CA GLY A 207 6.13 -14.14 2.01
C GLY A 207 7.16 -13.07 2.39
N ARG A 208 7.65 -12.32 1.40
CA ARG A 208 8.55 -11.18 1.59
C ARG A 208 7.74 -10.01 2.10
N THR A 209 8.09 -9.47 3.24
CA THR A 209 7.23 -8.49 3.91
C THR A 209 8.01 -7.37 4.59
N ALA A 210 7.46 -6.16 4.52
CA ALA A 210 7.99 -4.97 5.18
C ALA A 210 7.67 -4.99 6.70
N VAL A 211 8.09 -6.05 7.37
CA VAL A 211 7.93 -6.26 8.82
C VAL A 211 9.27 -6.65 9.43
N LEU A 212 9.62 -6.01 10.54
CA LEU A 212 10.90 -6.17 11.18
C LEU A 212 10.99 -7.50 11.96
N THR A 213 12.02 -8.27 11.70
CA THR A 213 12.39 -9.46 12.51
C THR A 213 13.56 -9.18 13.45
N ARG A 214 14.15 -7.99 13.36
CA ARG A 214 15.10 -7.42 14.32
C ARG A 214 14.87 -5.92 14.40
N ASP A 215 15.35 -5.28 15.45
CA ASP A 215 15.26 -3.83 15.61
C ASP A 215 15.99 -3.10 14.49
N LEU A 216 15.39 -2.03 13.97
CA LEU A 216 15.94 -1.24 12.87
C LEU A 216 15.48 0.22 12.95
N ASN A 217 16.41 1.16 12.88
CA ASN A 217 16.13 2.59 12.82
C ASN A 217 15.16 3.09 13.91
N GLY A 218 15.38 2.64 15.16
CA GLY A 218 14.53 2.99 16.30
C GLY A 218 13.17 2.29 16.36
N ARG A 219 12.84 1.43 15.41
CA ARG A 219 11.63 0.61 15.39
C ARG A 219 11.94 -0.80 15.92
N PRO A 220 11.16 -1.31 16.87
CA PRO A 220 11.38 -2.65 17.42
C PRO A 220 10.93 -3.74 16.44
N LYS A 221 11.49 -4.94 16.60
CA LYS A 221 11.03 -6.13 15.90
C LYS A 221 9.56 -6.47 16.20
N CYS A 222 8.92 -7.17 15.29
CA CYS A 222 7.56 -7.66 15.45
C CYS A 222 7.43 -8.61 16.63
N HIS A 223 6.39 -8.44 17.43
CA HIS A 223 6.05 -9.28 18.57
C HIS A 223 4.87 -10.22 18.29
N TYR A 224 4.48 -10.37 17.03
CA TYR A 224 3.52 -11.36 16.55
C TYR A 224 2.11 -11.26 17.18
N CYS A 225 1.61 -10.05 17.42
CA CYS A 225 0.26 -9.82 17.97
C CYS A 225 -0.88 -10.19 17.00
N GLY A 226 -0.64 -10.13 15.68
CA GLY A 226 -1.55 -10.65 14.65
C GLY A 226 -2.41 -9.62 13.90
N PRO A 227 -3.15 -8.70 14.54
CA PRO A 227 -4.14 -7.86 13.84
C PRO A 227 -3.51 -6.64 13.11
N CYS A 228 -2.60 -6.90 12.18
CA CYS A 228 -1.82 -5.85 11.51
C CYS A 228 -2.63 -4.89 10.60
N SER A 229 -3.86 -5.23 10.23
CA SER A 229 -4.75 -4.32 9.50
C SER A 229 -5.27 -3.16 10.34
N ARG A 230 -5.09 -3.23 11.67
CA ARG A 230 -5.58 -2.26 12.65
C ARG A 230 -4.57 -1.18 13.04
N GLY A 231 -3.46 -1.10 12.34
CA GLY A 231 -2.30 -0.28 12.68
C GLY A 231 -1.19 -1.08 13.36
N CYS A 232 -0.10 -0.40 13.73
CA CYS A 232 1.00 -0.99 14.51
C CYS A 232 1.59 0.09 15.43
N VAL A 233 1.20 0.08 16.69
CA VAL A 233 1.65 1.07 17.69
C VAL A 233 3.18 1.05 17.83
N THR A 234 3.80 -0.11 17.73
CA THR A 234 5.27 -0.26 17.81
C THR A 234 6.00 0.14 16.53
N GLY A 235 5.29 0.30 15.40
CA GLY A 235 5.91 0.61 14.12
C GLY A 235 6.76 -0.52 13.54
N SER A 236 6.57 -1.76 14.00
CA SER A 236 7.35 -2.94 13.54
C SER A 236 7.13 -3.26 12.07
N TYR A 237 6.00 -2.90 11.47
CA TYR A 237 5.87 -2.90 10.02
C TYR A 237 6.04 -1.48 9.44
N TYR A 238 6.43 -1.42 8.19
CA TYR A 238 6.58 -0.14 7.50
C TYR A 238 5.22 0.55 7.29
N SER A 239 5.15 1.78 7.79
CA SER A 239 4.22 2.81 7.35
C SER A 239 4.97 4.14 7.26
N SER A 240 4.51 5.09 6.47
CA SER A 240 5.21 6.38 6.40
C SER A 240 5.21 7.12 7.73
N PRO A 241 4.15 7.11 8.58
CA PRO A 241 4.19 7.71 9.91
C PRO A 241 5.12 7.02 10.91
N SER A 242 5.42 5.74 10.74
CA SER A 242 6.34 5.03 11.65
C SER A 242 7.79 5.07 11.20
N SER A 243 8.10 5.55 10.00
CA SER A 243 9.40 5.38 9.38
C SER A 243 9.88 6.63 8.62
N THR A 244 9.38 6.89 7.43
CA THR A 244 9.90 7.93 6.54
C THR A 244 9.55 9.34 6.99
N LEU A 245 8.34 9.60 7.46
CA LEU A 245 7.95 10.93 7.95
C LEU A 245 8.71 11.34 9.23
N PRO A 246 8.90 10.48 10.24
CA PRO A 246 9.77 10.79 11.37
C PRO A 246 11.21 11.10 10.95
N ALA A 247 11.79 10.36 10.01
CA ALA A 247 13.12 10.63 9.50
C ALA A 247 13.21 12.00 8.80
N ALA A 248 12.20 12.33 7.98
CA ALA A 248 12.08 13.64 7.36
C ALA A 248 11.92 14.77 8.40
N ALA A 249 11.10 14.57 9.43
CA ALA A 249 10.87 15.55 10.49
C ALA A 249 12.12 15.81 11.33
N ALA A 250 12.93 14.79 11.57
CA ALA A 250 14.19 14.91 12.30
C ALA A 250 15.19 15.88 11.65
N THR A 251 15.08 16.17 10.35
CA THR A 251 15.89 17.16 9.65
C THR A 251 15.53 18.62 10.01
N GLY A 252 14.38 18.86 10.65
CA GLY A 252 13.81 20.19 10.90
C GLY A 252 13.33 20.94 9.64
N ARG A 253 13.23 20.25 8.49
CA ARG A 253 12.90 20.84 7.17
C ARG A 253 11.54 20.39 6.63
N LEU A 254 10.81 19.56 7.35
CA LEU A 254 9.50 19.08 6.99
C LEU A 254 8.38 19.91 7.62
N THR A 255 7.41 20.31 6.81
CA THR A 255 6.10 20.80 7.28
C THR A 255 5.01 19.88 6.75
N VAL A 256 4.22 19.30 7.63
CA VAL A 256 3.04 18.51 7.25
C VAL A 256 1.79 19.37 7.44
N VAL A 257 0.99 19.49 6.39
CA VAL A 257 -0.31 20.20 6.40
C VAL A 257 -1.38 19.14 6.20
N ASP A 258 -2.00 18.73 7.28
CA ASP A 258 -3.10 17.76 7.25
C ASP A 258 -4.46 18.44 6.94
N ASN A 259 -5.48 17.65 6.68
CA ASN A 259 -6.80 18.13 6.25
C ASN A 259 -6.77 19.06 5.01
N ALA A 260 -5.74 18.97 4.19
CA ALA A 260 -5.48 19.78 3.00
C ALA A 260 -5.84 19.01 1.72
N VAL A 261 -7.05 19.20 1.22
CA VAL A 261 -7.54 18.55 -0.01
C VAL A 261 -7.07 19.34 -1.22
N VAL A 262 -6.00 18.89 -1.86
CA VAL A 262 -5.47 19.55 -3.07
C VAL A 262 -6.46 19.41 -4.22
N SER A 263 -6.83 20.54 -4.81
CA SER A 263 -7.75 20.61 -5.94
C SER A 263 -7.02 20.58 -7.29
N HIS A 264 -6.01 21.42 -7.44
CA HIS A 264 -5.23 21.57 -8.68
C HIS A 264 -3.83 22.13 -8.42
N ILE A 265 -2.97 22.04 -9.42
CA ILE A 265 -1.63 22.61 -9.44
C ILE A 265 -1.72 24.04 -9.98
N VAL A 266 -1.04 24.96 -9.33
CA VAL A 266 -0.88 26.35 -9.80
C VAL A 266 0.27 26.39 -10.79
N VAL A 267 -0.02 26.80 -12.02
CA VAL A 267 0.96 26.96 -13.11
C VAL A 267 1.09 28.44 -13.44
N GLY A 268 2.33 28.92 -13.51
CA GLY A 268 2.64 30.30 -13.88
C GLY A 268 2.52 30.53 -15.39
N ASP A 269 2.55 31.81 -15.80
CA ASP A 269 2.50 32.20 -17.21
C ASP A 269 3.67 31.66 -18.06
N ASP A 270 4.80 31.37 -17.40
CA ASP A 270 5.96 30.71 -18.01
C ASP A 270 5.78 29.18 -18.20
N GLY A 271 4.62 28.62 -17.78
CA GLY A 271 4.31 27.19 -17.87
C GLY A 271 4.93 26.34 -16.77
N LYS A 272 5.60 26.93 -15.79
CA LYS A 272 6.20 26.19 -14.65
C LYS A 272 5.21 26.05 -13.50
N CYS A 273 5.26 24.93 -12.80
CA CYS A 273 4.53 24.77 -11.56
C CYS A 273 5.01 25.76 -10.51
N ARG A 274 4.10 26.38 -9.78
CA ARG A 274 4.38 27.34 -8.71
C ARG A 274 3.98 26.82 -7.34
N GLY A 275 3.13 25.82 -7.28
CA GLY A 275 2.58 25.27 -6.07
C GLY A 275 1.26 24.57 -6.30
N VAL A 276 0.46 24.48 -5.27
CA VAL A 276 -0.85 23.85 -5.31
C VAL A 276 -1.91 24.71 -4.62
N HIS A 277 -3.14 24.63 -5.13
CA HIS A 277 -4.32 25.12 -4.47
C HIS A 277 -5.00 23.98 -3.72
N TYR A 278 -5.43 24.21 -2.49
CA TYR A 278 -6.14 23.23 -1.69
C TYR A 278 -7.32 23.83 -0.93
N VAL A 279 -8.25 22.97 -0.55
CA VAL A 279 -9.35 23.30 0.34
C VAL A 279 -9.05 22.69 1.71
N ASP A 280 -9.04 23.50 2.73
CA ASP A 280 -9.00 23.04 4.12
C ASP A 280 -10.30 22.28 4.42
N ARG A 281 -10.18 21.02 4.74
CA ARG A 281 -11.32 20.11 4.90
C ARG A 281 -12.28 20.53 6.02
N LEU A 282 -11.73 21.13 7.10
CA LEU A 282 -12.50 21.48 8.29
C LEU A 282 -13.21 22.81 8.14
N THR A 283 -12.49 23.81 7.62
CA THR A 283 -12.99 25.19 7.51
C THR A 283 -13.62 25.51 6.15
N ARG A 284 -13.38 24.66 5.13
CA ARG A 284 -13.75 24.86 3.73
C ARG A 284 -13.08 26.07 3.07
N ASN A 285 -12.11 26.67 3.74
CA ASN A 285 -11.35 27.79 3.17
C ASN A 285 -10.41 27.30 2.07
N GLN A 286 -10.34 28.07 1.01
CA GLN A 286 -9.38 27.88 -0.08
C GLN A 286 -8.04 28.50 0.32
N ARG A 287 -6.96 27.79 0.02
CA ARG A 287 -5.58 28.19 0.35
C ARG A 287 -4.61 27.74 -0.72
N GLU A 288 -3.43 28.35 -0.72
CA GLU A 288 -2.34 28.00 -1.62
C GLU A 288 -1.06 27.72 -0.84
N VAL A 289 -0.25 26.81 -1.36
CA VAL A 289 1.13 26.57 -0.90
C VAL A 289 2.03 26.60 -2.12
N PHE A 290 3.08 27.44 -2.04
CA PHE A 290 4.01 27.65 -3.14
C PHE A 290 5.32 26.88 -2.93
N GLY A 291 5.89 26.41 -4.04
CA GLY A 291 7.18 25.72 -4.07
C GLY A 291 7.72 25.61 -5.49
N ASN A 292 9.02 25.44 -5.60
CA ASN A 292 9.70 25.35 -6.90
C ASN A 292 9.44 24.01 -7.61
N ILE A 293 9.15 22.97 -6.83
CA ILE A 293 8.87 21.62 -7.30
C ILE A 293 7.55 21.14 -6.69
N VAL A 294 6.67 20.55 -7.51
CA VAL A 294 5.45 19.87 -7.05
C VAL A 294 5.57 18.39 -7.37
N VAL A 295 5.42 17.54 -6.34
CA VAL A 295 5.47 16.08 -6.49
C VAL A 295 4.12 15.48 -6.12
N LEU A 296 3.46 14.84 -7.08
CA LEU A 296 2.17 14.18 -6.85
C LEU A 296 2.36 12.76 -6.34
N CYS A 297 1.94 12.55 -5.10
CA CYS A 297 1.97 11.27 -4.39
C CYS A 297 0.60 10.91 -3.79
N ALA A 298 -0.48 11.42 -4.37
CA ALA A 298 -1.84 11.31 -3.86
C ALA A 298 -2.55 9.99 -4.26
N SER A 299 -1.80 8.98 -4.68
CA SER A 299 -2.25 7.75 -5.35
C SER A 299 -2.69 7.98 -6.80
N THR A 300 -2.86 6.91 -7.57
CA THR A 300 -3.11 6.96 -9.00
C THR A 300 -4.34 7.80 -9.35
N LEU A 301 -5.49 7.50 -8.76
CA LEU A 301 -6.75 8.18 -9.10
C LEU A 301 -6.77 9.66 -8.67
N GLU A 302 -6.31 9.96 -7.45
CA GLU A 302 -6.29 11.35 -6.96
C GLU A 302 -5.24 12.19 -7.69
N SER A 303 -4.06 11.65 -8.01
CA SER A 303 -3.06 12.36 -8.81
C SER A 303 -3.60 12.67 -10.21
N THR A 304 -4.27 11.72 -10.84
CA THR A 304 -4.95 11.92 -12.14
C THR A 304 -6.02 13.01 -12.06
N ARG A 305 -6.87 12.98 -11.02
CA ARG A 305 -7.90 14.00 -10.78
C ARG A 305 -7.27 15.39 -10.64
N ILE A 306 -6.20 15.52 -9.86
CA ILE A 306 -5.50 16.78 -9.65
C ILE A 306 -4.95 17.31 -10.98
N MET A 307 -4.31 16.47 -11.80
CA MET A 307 -3.77 16.84 -13.09
C MET A 307 -4.87 17.27 -14.07
N LEU A 308 -5.98 16.55 -14.14
CA LEU A 308 -7.13 16.91 -14.99
C LEU A 308 -7.79 18.23 -14.55
N ASN A 309 -7.89 18.46 -13.24
CA ASN A 309 -8.42 19.71 -12.69
C ASN A 309 -7.47 20.92 -12.85
N SER A 310 -6.20 20.67 -13.17
CA SER A 310 -5.20 21.71 -13.39
C SER A 310 -5.27 22.26 -14.83
N SER A 311 -6.47 22.64 -15.26
CA SER A 311 -6.72 23.19 -16.59
C SER A 311 -6.41 24.71 -16.64
N SER A 312 -5.98 25.18 -17.80
CA SER A 312 -5.70 26.58 -18.10
C SER A 312 -5.83 26.82 -19.60
N SER A 313 -5.72 28.09 -20.06
CA SER A 313 -5.67 28.38 -21.49
C SER A 313 -4.55 27.66 -22.24
N ARG A 314 -3.43 27.41 -21.57
CA ARG A 314 -2.30 26.62 -22.11
C ARG A 314 -2.53 25.11 -22.04
N HIS A 315 -3.27 24.64 -21.04
CA HIS A 315 -3.54 23.23 -20.77
C HIS A 315 -5.05 22.98 -20.64
N PRO A 316 -5.84 23.11 -21.70
CA PRO A 316 -7.30 23.08 -21.62
C PRO A 316 -7.87 21.75 -21.12
N ASN A 317 -7.13 20.66 -21.32
CA ASN A 317 -7.50 19.30 -20.93
C ASN A 317 -6.74 18.79 -19.69
N GLY A 318 -6.23 19.71 -18.87
CA GLY A 318 -5.36 19.38 -17.73
C GLY A 318 -3.88 19.35 -18.06
N ILE A 319 -3.03 19.44 -17.04
CA ILE A 319 -1.58 19.39 -17.22
C ILE A 319 -1.11 17.96 -17.55
N ALA A 320 0.04 17.85 -18.22
CA ALA A 320 0.66 16.58 -18.62
C ALA A 320 -0.27 15.69 -19.47
N ASN A 321 -1.24 16.26 -20.19
CA ASN A 321 -2.23 15.54 -21.01
C ASN A 321 -2.17 15.91 -22.48
N SER A 322 -0.99 16.22 -23.01
CA SER A 322 -0.81 16.52 -24.43
C SER A 322 -1.11 15.33 -25.37
N SER A 323 -0.92 14.11 -24.87
CA SER A 323 -1.26 12.88 -25.57
C SER A 323 -2.75 12.49 -25.50
N GLY A 324 -3.53 13.10 -24.60
CA GLY A 324 -4.92 12.75 -24.35
C GLY A 324 -5.15 11.43 -23.61
N VAL A 325 -4.08 10.79 -23.10
CA VAL A 325 -4.17 9.47 -22.44
C VAL A 325 -4.23 9.54 -20.91
N LEU A 326 -4.17 10.72 -20.34
CA LEU A 326 -4.29 10.89 -18.89
C LEU A 326 -5.65 10.38 -18.38
N GLY A 327 -5.62 9.44 -17.44
CA GLY A 327 -6.83 8.78 -16.92
C GLY A 327 -7.28 7.55 -17.70
N HIS A 328 -6.54 7.16 -18.73
CA HIS A 328 -6.78 5.93 -19.48
C HIS A 328 -5.86 4.80 -19.01
N TYR A 329 -6.19 3.57 -19.41
CA TYR A 329 -5.38 2.36 -19.20
C TYR A 329 -5.10 2.01 -17.75
N LEU A 330 -5.98 2.41 -16.83
CA LEU A 330 -5.89 1.94 -15.44
C LEU A 330 -6.07 0.42 -15.40
N MET A 331 -5.12 -0.26 -14.80
CA MET A 331 -5.14 -1.70 -14.60
C MET A 331 -4.97 -2.04 -13.14
N ASP A 332 -5.51 -3.19 -12.74
CA ASP A 332 -5.31 -3.79 -11.43
C ASP A 332 -4.95 -5.27 -11.60
N HIS A 333 -4.67 -5.95 -10.50
CA HIS A 333 -4.40 -7.37 -10.49
C HIS A 333 -5.61 -8.17 -10.98
N VAL A 334 -5.36 -9.17 -11.82
CA VAL A 334 -6.36 -10.20 -12.12
C VAL A 334 -6.24 -11.29 -11.05
N MET A 335 -7.26 -11.40 -10.23
CA MET A 335 -7.35 -12.42 -9.18
C MET A 335 -8.61 -13.24 -9.43
N GLY A 336 -8.52 -14.55 -9.35
CA GLY A 336 -9.72 -15.36 -9.64
C GLY A 336 -9.57 -16.84 -9.36
N GLY A 337 -8.37 -17.36 -9.19
CA GLY A 337 -8.11 -18.76 -8.88
C GLY A 337 -7.64 -18.93 -7.43
N GLY A 338 -8.27 -19.80 -6.68
CA GLY A 338 -7.84 -20.13 -5.32
C GLY A 338 -8.35 -21.48 -4.88
N ALA A 339 -7.66 -22.08 -3.91
CA ALA A 339 -8.08 -23.29 -3.25
C ALA A 339 -7.88 -23.17 -1.75
N SER A 340 -8.79 -23.73 -0.98
CA SER A 340 -8.65 -23.86 0.46
C SER A 340 -8.98 -25.28 0.89
N GLY A 341 -8.43 -25.72 2.01
CA GLY A 341 -8.67 -27.05 2.51
C GLY A 341 -8.23 -27.20 3.95
N VAL A 342 -8.59 -28.31 4.54
CA VAL A 342 -8.17 -28.69 5.90
C VAL A 342 -7.03 -29.69 5.79
N LEU A 343 -6.09 -29.62 6.73
CA LEU A 343 -4.99 -30.58 6.89
C LEU A 343 -5.31 -31.53 8.05
N PRO A 344 -6.04 -32.64 7.82
CA PRO A 344 -6.52 -33.51 8.92
C PRO A 344 -5.40 -34.12 9.73
N MET A 345 -4.22 -34.33 9.12
CA MET A 345 -3.02 -34.85 9.79
C MET A 345 -2.45 -33.92 10.86
N LEU A 346 -2.86 -32.66 10.87
CA LEU A 346 -2.45 -31.67 11.88
C LEU A 346 -3.50 -31.47 12.98
N ARG A 347 -4.56 -32.27 13.02
CA ARG A 347 -5.57 -32.16 14.07
C ARG A 347 -4.94 -32.39 15.44
N GLY A 348 -5.09 -31.40 16.33
CA GLY A 348 -4.51 -31.43 17.68
C GLY A 348 -3.04 -31.03 17.75
N VAL A 349 -2.44 -30.58 16.67
CA VAL A 349 -1.10 -29.99 16.67
C VAL A 349 -1.25 -28.48 16.88
N GLU A 350 -0.75 -27.97 17.99
CA GLU A 350 -0.72 -26.51 18.25
C GLU A 350 0.50 -25.87 17.60
N ASP A 351 0.27 -24.75 16.92
CA ASP A 351 1.36 -23.88 16.44
C ASP A 351 1.61 -22.76 17.46
N THR A 352 2.65 -22.92 18.26
CA THR A 352 3.01 -22.01 19.35
C THR A 352 3.83 -20.78 18.91
N ARG A 353 4.09 -20.63 17.61
CA ARG A 353 5.00 -19.59 17.08
C ARG A 353 4.37 -18.21 16.94
N GLY A 354 3.12 -18.03 17.37
CA GLY A 354 2.39 -16.76 17.33
C GLY A 354 1.77 -16.44 15.97
N ASN A 355 1.09 -15.30 15.91
CA ASN A 355 0.38 -14.85 14.70
C ASN A 355 1.34 -14.14 13.74
N ARG A 356 1.85 -14.82 12.76
CA ARG A 356 2.71 -14.22 11.75
C ARG A 356 1.91 -13.25 10.87
N PRO A 357 2.44 -12.04 10.59
CA PRO A 357 1.73 -11.00 9.84
C PRO A 357 1.65 -11.24 8.32
N ASN A 358 2.20 -12.33 7.82
CA ASN A 358 2.26 -12.65 6.40
C ASN A 358 2.13 -14.15 6.18
N GLY A 359 1.86 -14.57 4.95
CA GLY A 359 1.73 -15.95 4.52
C GLY A 359 2.93 -16.46 3.72
N VAL A 360 2.63 -17.28 2.72
CA VAL A 360 3.57 -17.87 1.78
C VAL A 360 3.29 -17.39 0.37
N TYR A 361 4.27 -17.53 -0.50
CA TYR A 361 4.19 -17.22 -1.91
C TYR A 361 4.74 -18.35 -2.77
N VAL A 362 3.98 -18.76 -3.77
CA VAL A 362 4.47 -19.57 -4.88
C VAL A 362 4.69 -18.61 -6.03
N PRO A 363 5.96 -18.29 -6.37
CA PRO A 363 6.26 -17.38 -7.47
C PRO A 363 5.75 -17.91 -8.79
N ARG A 364 5.59 -17.02 -9.77
CA ARG A 364 5.30 -17.36 -11.17
C ARG A 364 6.19 -18.54 -11.61
N PHE A 365 5.59 -19.53 -12.23
CA PHE A 365 6.27 -20.76 -12.69
C PHE A 365 5.93 -21.14 -14.13
N LEU A 366 5.07 -20.37 -14.80
CA LEU A 366 4.76 -20.50 -16.23
C LEU A 366 5.41 -19.36 -17.01
N ASN A 367 5.73 -19.62 -18.26
CA ASN A 367 6.32 -18.67 -19.19
C ASN A 367 7.59 -18.01 -18.61
N ILE A 368 8.47 -18.83 -18.05
CA ILE A 368 9.81 -18.45 -17.60
C ILE A 368 10.81 -18.74 -18.72
N ASP A 369 11.08 -20.01 -18.97
CA ASP A 369 12.03 -20.48 -19.99
C ASP A 369 11.32 -20.81 -21.31
N GLU A 370 10.12 -21.38 -21.23
CA GLU A 370 9.31 -21.79 -22.39
C GLU A 370 7.93 -21.14 -22.33
N GLN A 371 7.40 -20.75 -23.50
CA GLN A 371 6.08 -20.16 -23.62
C GLN A 371 5.02 -21.27 -23.62
N HIS A 372 4.03 -21.16 -22.73
CA HIS A 372 2.87 -22.05 -22.72
C HIS A 372 1.93 -21.74 -23.90
N ALA A 373 1.38 -22.78 -24.54
CA ALA A 373 0.56 -22.62 -25.74
C ALA A 373 -0.72 -21.80 -25.50
N ASP A 374 -1.38 -22.01 -24.35
CA ASP A 374 -2.71 -21.46 -24.06
C ASP A 374 -2.69 -20.34 -23.00
N ILE A 375 -1.53 -20.06 -22.39
CA ILE A 375 -1.41 -19.07 -21.30
C ILE A 375 -0.35 -18.05 -21.69
N LEU A 376 -0.77 -16.82 -21.93
CA LEU A 376 0.11 -15.77 -22.39
C LEU A 376 1.08 -15.30 -21.28
N ARG A 377 0.59 -15.09 -20.05
CA ARG A 377 1.39 -14.71 -18.88
C ARG A 377 1.35 -15.77 -17.80
N GLY A 378 2.37 -15.80 -16.97
CA GLY A 378 2.35 -16.62 -15.77
C GLY A 378 1.59 -15.97 -14.61
N TYR A 379 1.36 -16.74 -13.57
CA TYR A 379 0.73 -16.31 -12.33
C TYR A 379 1.46 -16.92 -11.13
N GLY A 380 1.26 -16.35 -9.96
CA GLY A 380 1.72 -16.87 -8.69
C GLY A 380 0.55 -17.08 -7.73
N TYR A 381 0.82 -17.77 -6.62
CA TYR A 381 -0.15 -17.95 -5.55
C TYR A 381 0.34 -17.31 -4.27
N GLN A 382 -0.53 -16.57 -3.61
CA GLN A 382 -0.34 -16.13 -2.22
C GLN A 382 -1.30 -16.90 -1.34
N GLY A 383 -0.83 -17.33 -0.18
CA GLY A 383 -1.64 -18.10 0.74
C GLY A 383 -1.08 -18.13 2.15
N SER A 384 -1.75 -18.85 3.01
CA SER A 384 -1.30 -19.10 4.38
C SER A 384 -1.94 -20.37 4.91
N ALA A 385 -1.28 -21.03 5.85
CA ALA A 385 -1.91 -22.04 6.67
C ALA A 385 -1.88 -21.56 8.12
N TYR A 386 -3.01 -21.62 8.79
CA TYR A 386 -3.19 -21.19 10.17
C TYR A 386 -4.18 -22.07 10.89
N GLU A 387 -4.12 -22.05 12.19
CA GLU A 387 -5.08 -22.76 13.03
C GLU A 387 -6.46 -22.08 12.94
N SER A 388 -7.48 -22.88 12.63
CA SER A 388 -8.85 -22.40 12.50
C SER A 388 -9.43 -22.10 13.88
N LYS A 389 -9.89 -20.87 14.10
CA LYS A 389 -10.63 -20.52 15.32
C LYS A 389 -12.04 -21.12 15.29
N TRP A 390 -12.61 -21.37 16.47
CA TRP A 390 -13.93 -21.99 16.66
C TRP A 390 -15.03 -21.45 15.73
N GLY A 391 -15.12 -20.13 15.58
CA GLY A 391 -16.12 -19.50 14.72
C GLY A 391 -15.95 -19.82 13.23
N HIS A 392 -14.75 -20.17 12.80
CA HIS A 392 -14.49 -20.57 11.41
C HIS A 392 -14.75 -22.06 11.20
N ALA A 393 -14.41 -22.88 12.20
CA ALA A 393 -14.66 -24.31 12.18
C ALA A 393 -16.19 -24.64 12.12
N MET A 394 -17.02 -23.80 12.71
CA MET A 394 -18.48 -23.95 12.65
C MET A 394 -19.10 -23.54 11.32
N SER A 395 -18.38 -22.87 10.44
CA SER A 395 -18.86 -22.45 9.11
C SER A 395 -18.39 -23.37 7.97
N ILE A 396 -17.62 -24.41 8.27
CA ILE A 396 -17.17 -25.40 7.28
C ILE A 396 -18.25 -26.51 7.23
N PRO A 397 -18.91 -26.71 6.08
CA PRO A 397 -19.81 -27.87 5.92
C PRO A 397 -19.01 -29.17 6.17
N GLY A 398 -19.58 -30.07 6.94
CA GLY A 398 -19.00 -31.39 7.26
C GLY A 398 -18.91 -32.30 6.05
#